data_23d081f003e7ef5503e1edfbd87a8a7e
#
_entry.id   23d081f003e7ef5503e1edfbd87a8a7e
#
_cell.length_a   1.000
_cell.length_b   1.000
_cell.length_c   1.000
_cell.angle_alpha   90.00
_cell.angle_beta   90.00
_cell.angle_gamma   90.00
#
_symmetry.space_group_name_H-M   'P 1'
#
loop_
_entity.id
_entity.type
_entity.pdbx_description
1 polymer ?
#
loop_
_entity_poly.entity_id
_entity_poly.type
_entity_poly.pdbx_seq_one_letter_code
_entity_poly.pdbx_strand_id
1 'polypeptide(L)'
;MNERRIIQTGIDVSRYQGKIDWARVKAGGTGFAIIKCTQGVNTVDPEFHRNMRNCAAVGLPVGAYVYSRARTAFAAAEEAERAAEECAPYHLDYPIAMDFEAAQFLAMPKKTRGAIIDAFCTRIEARGYKPMLYSSKYWLSALIPSETTRRWDVWLAQYAPRPTYSGDFTMWQRGTGKVDGIAGRVDIDICYRDYVDESPDRIVFALTSPMMQGKPVSALQAMLNAAGYTASDRQRLNVDGKLGKRSFSAFVEFLNAHKKYIE
;
A
#
# COMPACT_ATOMS: atom_id res chain seq x y z
N MET A 1 19.76 -16.55 13.96
CA MET A 1 18.74 -15.89 13.13
C MET A 1 18.60 -14.49 13.67
N ASN A 2 18.97 -13.46 12.90
CA ASN A 2 18.72 -12.07 13.32
C ASN A 2 17.21 -11.89 13.46
N GLU A 3 16.77 -11.45 14.63
CA GLU A 3 15.36 -11.06 14.82
C GLU A 3 15.03 -9.93 13.86
N ARG A 4 14.04 -10.12 12.99
CA ARG A 4 13.56 -9.05 12.09
C ARG A 4 12.91 -7.97 12.95
N ARG A 5 13.32 -6.73 12.77
CA ARG A 5 12.70 -5.61 13.46
C ARG A 5 11.26 -5.45 12.97
N ILE A 6 10.30 -5.49 13.89
CA ILE A 6 8.92 -5.15 13.62
C ILE A 6 8.84 -3.63 13.40
N ILE A 7 8.35 -3.23 12.25
CA ILE A 7 8.12 -1.82 11.92
C ILE A 7 6.72 -1.42 12.38
N GLN A 8 5.69 -2.24 12.02
CA GLN A 8 4.31 -1.91 12.35
C GLN A 8 3.45 -3.17 12.46
N THR A 9 2.36 -3.07 13.24
CA THR A 9 1.30 -4.08 13.33
C THR A 9 0.03 -3.54 12.66
N GLY A 10 -0.63 -4.37 11.87
CA GLY A 10 -1.81 -4.02 11.13
C GLY A 10 -2.83 -5.13 11.04
N ILE A 11 -3.80 -4.94 10.18
CA ILE A 11 -4.89 -5.88 9.91
C ILE A 11 -5.16 -5.99 8.41
N ASP A 12 -5.72 -7.11 7.99
CA ASP A 12 -6.35 -7.17 6.68
C ASP A 12 -7.86 -7.41 6.80
N VAL A 13 -8.62 -6.77 5.90
CA VAL A 13 -10.08 -6.74 5.98
C VAL A 13 -10.74 -6.85 4.61
N SER A 14 -11.97 -7.34 4.63
CA SER A 14 -12.87 -7.42 3.48
C SER A 14 -14.30 -7.12 3.92
N ARG A 15 -15.27 -7.37 3.05
CA ARG A 15 -16.68 -7.31 3.38
C ARG A 15 -17.10 -8.15 4.62
N TYR A 16 -16.31 -9.15 4.96
CA TYR A 16 -16.64 -10.05 6.08
C TYR A 16 -16.53 -9.39 7.44
N GLN A 17 -15.79 -8.30 7.58
CA GLN A 17 -15.73 -7.49 8.80
C GLN A 17 -16.89 -6.49 8.91
N GLY A 18 -17.69 -6.34 7.84
CA GLY A 18 -18.87 -5.46 7.82
C GLY A 18 -18.53 -3.99 8.04
N LYS A 19 -19.28 -3.31 8.87
CA LYS A 19 -19.03 -1.91 9.23
C LYS A 19 -17.94 -1.83 10.30
N ILE A 20 -16.88 -1.10 9.98
CA ILE A 20 -15.70 -0.89 10.84
C ILE A 20 -15.70 0.56 11.35
N ASP A 21 -15.47 0.74 12.64
CA ASP A 21 -15.15 2.03 13.25
C ASP A 21 -13.63 2.26 13.19
N TRP A 22 -13.18 2.87 12.12
CA TRP A 22 -11.76 3.10 11.86
C TRP A 22 -11.09 4.05 12.86
N ALA A 23 -11.84 4.96 13.46
CA ALA A 23 -11.32 5.82 14.52
C ALA A 23 -10.92 4.99 15.76
N ARG A 24 -11.76 4.05 16.17
CA ARG A 24 -11.45 3.12 17.28
C ARG A 24 -10.32 2.16 16.90
N VAL A 25 -10.32 1.63 15.68
CA VAL A 25 -9.23 0.76 15.16
C VAL A 25 -7.88 1.46 15.28
N LYS A 26 -7.78 2.71 14.81
CA LYS A 26 -6.55 3.49 14.90
C LYS A 26 -6.17 3.84 16.34
N ALA A 27 -7.13 4.28 17.15
CA ALA A 27 -6.90 4.59 18.56
C ALA A 27 -6.44 3.37 19.37
N GLY A 28 -6.84 2.15 18.96
CA GLY A 28 -6.39 0.87 19.52
C GLY A 28 -4.97 0.46 19.14
N GLY A 29 -4.25 1.29 18.36
CA GLY A 29 -2.84 1.06 18.01
C GLY A 29 -2.60 0.29 16.70
N THR A 30 -3.65 0.05 15.89
CA THR A 30 -3.47 -0.48 14.53
C THR A 30 -2.73 0.55 13.68
N GLY A 31 -1.62 0.16 13.09
CA GLY A 31 -0.74 1.05 12.35
C GLY A 31 -0.97 1.06 10.83
N PHE A 32 -1.59 0.02 10.27
CA PHE A 32 -1.95 -0.05 8.85
C PHE A 32 -3.12 -1.02 8.61
N ALA A 33 -3.74 -0.92 7.42
CA ALA A 33 -4.71 -1.89 6.96
C ALA A 33 -4.49 -2.29 5.50
N ILE A 34 -4.64 -3.59 5.18
CA ILE A 34 -4.69 -4.09 3.81
C ILE A 34 -6.13 -4.44 3.48
N ILE A 35 -6.72 -3.76 2.50
CA ILE A 35 -8.16 -3.80 2.24
C ILE A 35 -8.43 -4.61 0.97
N LYS A 36 -9.35 -5.59 1.04
CA LYS A 36 -9.77 -6.34 -0.15
C LYS A 36 -10.31 -5.38 -1.20
N CYS A 37 -9.64 -5.35 -2.36
CA CYS A 37 -10.05 -4.55 -3.50
C CYS A 37 -11.00 -5.35 -4.40
N THR A 38 -10.50 -6.46 -4.97
CA THR A 38 -11.29 -7.26 -5.91
C THR A 38 -11.15 -8.75 -5.66
N GLN A 39 -12.05 -9.50 -6.28
CA GLN A 39 -11.95 -10.94 -6.49
C GLN A 39 -12.09 -11.22 -7.98
N GLY A 40 -10.98 -11.62 -8.62
CA GLY A 40 -10.90 -11.62 -10.07
C GLY A 40 -11.08 -10.21 -10.65
N VAL A 41 -11.38 -10.12 -11.93
CA VAL A 41 -11.62 -8.84 -12.64
C VAL A 41 -13.02 -8.27 -12.33
N ASN A 42 -14.03 -9.14 -12.15
CA ASN A 42 -15.43 -8.75 -12.24
C ASN A 42 -16.07 -8.34 -10.90
N THR A 43 -15.41 -8.61 -9.77
CA THR A 43 -16.03 -8.40 -8.46
C THR A 43 -15.19 -7.45 -7.62
N VAL A 44 -15.66 -6.23 -7.43
CA VAL A 44 -15.11 -5.31 -6.42
C VAL A 44 -15.70 -5.67 -5.06
N ASP A 45 -14.89 -5.66 -4.01
CA ASP A 45 -15.39 -5.86 -2.65
C ASP A 45 -16.34 -4.70 -2.28
N PRO A 46 -17.59 -4.98 -1.86
CA PRO A 46 -18.60 -3.93 -1.63
C PRO A 46 -18.22 -2.94 -0.53
N GLU A 47 -17.27 -3.31 0.34
CA GLU A 47 -16.79 -2.44 1.41
C GLU A 47 -15.49 -1.70 1.07
N PHE A 48 -14.86 -2.01 -0.09
CA PHE A 48 -13.56 -1.45 -0.46
C PHE A 48 -13.53 0.07 -0.39
N HIS A 49 -14.35 0.73 -1.17
CA HIS A 49 -14.32 2.20 -1.26
C HIS A 49 -14.72 2.88 0.05
N ARG A 50 -15.62 2.27 0.84
CA ARG A 50 -15.98 2.79 2.16
C ARG A 50 -14.80 2.70 3.12
N ASN A 51 -14.13 1.56 3.16
CA ASN A 51 -12.98 1.33 4.02
C ASN A 51 -11.82 2.26 3.63
N MET A 52 -11.51 2.39 2.33
CA MET A 52 -10.46 3.29 1.85
C MET A 52 -10.69 4.74 2.29
N ARG A 53 -11.90 5.28 2.07
CA ARG A 53 -12.25 6.65 2.50
C ARG A 53 -12.17 6.83 4.00
N ASN A 54 -12.65 5.86 4.76
CA ASN A 54 -12.67 5.97 6.22
C ASN A 54 -11.27 5.82 6.84
N CYS A 55 -10.40 4.99 6.27
CA CYS A 55 -8.99 4.93 6.67
C CYS A 55 -8.29 6.27 6.38
N ALA A 56 -8.50 6.84 5.19
CA ALA A 56 -7.95 8.15 4.83
C ALA A 56 -8.41 9.26 5.79
N ALA A 57 -9.71 9.28 6.16
CA ALA A 57 -10.28 10.26 7.08
C ALA A 57 -9.63 10.23 8.47
N VAL A 58 -9.15 9.07 8.92
CA VAL A 58 -8.45 8.95 10.20
C VAL A 58 -6.92 8.94 10.04
N GLY A 59 -6.41 9.06 8.81
CA GLY A 59 -4.98 9.02 8.50
C GLY A 59 -4.34 7.66 8.83
N LEU A 60 -5.04 6.56 8.61
CA LEU A 60 -4.51 5.20 8.75
C LEU A 60 -3.87 4.78 7.40
N PRO A 61 -2.56 4.45 7.36
CA PRO A 61 -1.89 3.96 6.16
C PRO A 61 -2.57 2.71 5.60
N VAL A 62 -2.71 2.62 4.28
CA VAL A 62 -3.44 1.52 3.64
C VAL A 62 -2.71 0.91 2.45
N GLY A 63 -2.98 -0.36 2.21
CA GLY A 63 -2.74 -1.08 0.97
C GLY A 63 -4.01 -1.80 0.52
N ALA A 64 -3.87 -2.59 -0.53
CA ALA A 64 -4.98 -3.35 -1.09
C ALA A 64 -4.59 -4.79 -1.39
N TYR A 65 -5.60 -5.70 -1.52
CA TYR A 65 -5.34 -7.02 -2.06
C TYR A 65 -6.41 -7.49 -3.03
N VAL A 66 -6.00 -8.36 -3.93
CA VAL A 66 -6.81 -9.01 -4.94
C VAL A 66 -6.85 -10.50 -4.66
N TYR A 67 -8.02 -11.05 -4.35
CA TYR A 67 -8.20 -12.50 -4.34
C TYR A 67 -8.21 -13.03 -5.77
N SER A 68 -7.08 -13.57 -6.21
CA SER A 68 -6.89 -13.92 -7.62
C SER A 68 -7.71 -15.13 -8.06
N ARG A 69 -8.24 -15.01 -9.28
CA ARG A 69 -8.93 -16.06 -10.04
C ARG A 69 -8.29 -16.32 -11.39
N ALA A 70 -7.17 -15.66 -11.68
CA ALA A 70 -6.53 -15.71 -12.98
C ALA A 70 -6.00 -17.11 -13.32
N ARG A 71 -6.34 -17.61 -14.50
CA ARG A 71 -5.86 -18.90 -14.99
C ARG A 71 -4.72 -18.78 -16.01
N THR A 72 -4.39 -17.55 -16.41
CA THR A 72 -3.33 -17.23 -17.36
C THR A 72 -2.61 -15.96 -16.91
N ALA A 73 -1.41 -15.75 -17.42
CA ALA A 73 -0.67 -14.51 -17.20
C ALA A 73 -1.43 -13.28 -17.71
N PHE A 74 -2.14 -13.41 -18.82
CA PHE A 74 -2.98 -12.33 -19.36
C PHE A 74 -4.11 -11.96 -18.40
N ALA A 75 -4.88 -12.94 -17.90
CA ALA A 75 -5.95 -12.70 -16.93
C ALA A 75 -5.43 -12.11 -15.61
N ALA A 76 -4.21 -12.48 -15.17
CA ALA A 76 -3.58 -11.90 -14.01
C ALA A 76 -3.22 -10.41 -14.21
N ALA A 77 -2.75 -10.06 -15.41
CA ALA A 77 -2.51 -8.67 -15.77
C ALA A 77 -3.81 -7.85 -15.83
N GLU A 78 -4.94 -8.44 -16.25
CA GLU A 78 -6.25 -7.79 -16.20
C GLU A 78 -6.74 -7.59 -14.76
N GLU A 79 -6.54 -8.57 -13.85
CA GLU A 79 -6.84 -8.40 -12.43
C GLU A 79 -6.03 -7.26 -11.80
N ALA A 80 -4.74 -7.17 -12.14
CA ALA A 80 -3.87 -6.09 -11.67
C ALA A 80 -4.29 -4.73 -12.21
N GLU A 81 -4.65 -4.65 -13.49
CA GLU A 81 -5.15 -3.42 -14.12
C GLU A 81 -6.43 -2.95 -13.42
N ARG A 82 -7.38 -3.87 -13.21
CA ARG A 82 -8.62 -3.57 -12.50
C ARG A 82 -8.37 -3.07 -11.08
N ALA A 83 -7.46 -3.71 -10.35
CA ALA A 83 -7.11 -3.28 -9.00
C ALA A 83 -6.47 -1.87 -8.99
N ALA A 84 -5.58 -1.59 -9.94
CA ALA A 84 -4.96 -0.28 -10.08
C ALA A 84 -5.98 0.82 -10.39
N GLU A 85 -6.99 0.54 -11.23
CA GLU A 85 -8.10 1.46 -11.52
C GLU A 85 -8.94 1.76 -10.28
N GLU A 86 -9.31 0.72 -9.51
CA GLU A 86 -10.09 0.89 -8.28
C GLU A 86 -9.30 1.63 -7.17
N CYS A 87 -7.98 1.44 -7.14
CA CYS A 87 -7.11 2.11 -6.19
C CYS A 87 -6.77 3.55 -6.58
N ALA A 88 -6.88 3.92 -7.87
CA ALA A 88 -6.44 5.23 -8.38
C ALA A 88 -7.01 6.48 -7.66
N PRO A 89 -8.24 6.47 -7.09
CA PRO A 89 -8.75 7.60 -6.31
C PRO A 89 -8.10 7.77 -4.93
N TYR A 90 -7.26 6.82 -4.49
CA TYR A 90 -6.74 6.75 -3.13
C TYR A 90 -5.21 6.79 -3.10
N HIS A 91 -4.67 7.37 -2.02
CA HIS A 91 -3.26 7.21 -1.72
C HIS A 91 -3.03 5.86 -1.03
N LEU A 92 -2.08 5.07 -1.53
CA LEU A 92 -1.65 3.82 -0.91
C LEU A 92 -0.22 3.96 -0.41
N ASP A 93 -0.03 3.80 0.89
CA ASP A 93 1.31 3.70 1.51
C ASP A 93 1.87 2.27 1.39
N TYR A 94 0.97 1.27 1.42
CA TYR A 94 1.27 -0.15 1.38
C TYR A 94 1.02 -0.74 -0.01
N PRO A 95 1.59 -1.94 -0.31
CA PRO A 95 1.46 -2.57 -1.61
C PRO A 95 0.02 -2.93 -2.02
N ILE A 96 -0.14 -3.22 -3.33
CA ILE A 96 -1.25 -4.00 -3.86
C ILE A 96 -0.80 -5.46 -3.94
N ALA A 97 -1.40 -6.32 -3.11
CA ALA A 97 -1.03 -7.72 -3.00
C ALA A 97 -1.90 -8.62 -3.89
N MET A 98 -1.27 -9.61 -4.54
CA MET A 98 -1.95 -10.74 -5.13
C MET A 98 -2.15 -11.82 -4.06
N ASP A 99 -3.37 -12.08 -3.67
CA ASP A 99 -3.76 -13.22 -2.83
C ASP A 99 -3.87 -14.47 -3.71
N PHE A 100 -2.81 -15.30 -3.63
CA PHE A 100 -2.59 -16.48 -4.48
C PHE A 100 -2.71 -17.78 -3.68
N GLU A 101 -3.94 -18.22 -3.43
CA GLU A 101 -4.22 -19.44 -2.63
C GLU A 101 -5.43 -20.26 -3.14
N ALA A 102 -6.09 -19.79 -4.21
CA ALA A 102 -7.28 -20.47 -4.71
C ALA A 102 -6.99 -21.90 -5.19
N ALA A 103 -7.85 -22.85 -4.81
CA ALA A 103 -7.69 -24.28 -5.10
C ALA A 103 -7.50 -24.57 -6.60
N GLN A 104 -8.04 -23.73 -7.49
CA GLN A 104 -7.88 -23.87 -8.93
C GLN A 104 -6.40 -23.85 -9.40
N PHE A 105 -5.51 -23.23 -8.63
CA PHE A 105 -4.08 -23.18 -8.96
C PHE A 105 -3.35 -24.49 -8.68
N LEU A 106 -3.89 -25.38 -7.86
CA LEU A 106 -3.25 -26.66 -7.50
C LEU A 106 -3.01 -27.55 -8.74
N ALA A 107 -3.93 -27.55 -9.70
CA ALA A 107 -3.81 -28.33 -10.92
C ALA A 107 -2.83 -27.73 -11.97
N MET A 108 -2.32 -26.52 -11.73
CA MET A 108 -1.42 -25.86 -12.69
C MET A 108 0.04 -26.27 -12.48
N PRO A 109 0.85 -26.34 -13.55
CA PRO A 109 2.30 -26.50 -13.43
C PRO A 109 2.93 -25.36 -12.61
N LYS A 110 3.97 -25.67 -11.86
CA LYS A 110 4.68 -24.69 -11.02
C LYS A 110 5.14 -23.44 -11.82
N LYS A 111 5.68 -23.67 -13.04
CA LYS A 111 6.09 -22.60 -13.96
C LYS A 111 4.93 -21.68 -14.34
N THR A 112 3.74 -22.24 -14.58
CA THR A 112 2.54 -21.46 -14.92
C THR A 112 2.11 -20.57 -13.75
N ARG A 113 2.16 -21.09 -12.52
CA ARG A 113 1.87 -20.29 -11.31
C ARG A 113 2.82 -19.11 -11.18
N GLY A 114 4.12 -19.31 -11.40
CA GLY A 114 5.12 -18.22 -11.42
C GLY A 114 4.77 -17.17 -12.47
N ALA A 115 4.49 -17.59 -13.70
CA ALA A 115 4.15 -16.67 -14.79
C ALA A 115 2.87 -15.83 -14.50
N ILE A 116 1.88 -16.41 -13.83
CA ILE A 116 0.65 -15.71 -13.41
C ILE A 116 0.99 -14.63 -12.37
N ILE A 117 1.76 -14.98 -11.33
CA ILE A 117 2.17 -14.05 -10.27
C ILE A 117 3.04 -12.94 -10.86
N ASP A 118 4.03 -13.30 -11.70
CA ASP A 118 4.92 -12.31 -12.31
C ASP A 118 4.17 -11.33 -13.20
N ALA A 119 3.15 -11.78 -13.95
CA ALA A 119 2.34 -10.91 -14.79
C ALA A 119 1.51 -9.91 -13.97
N PHE A 120 0.91 -10.35 -12.86
CA PHE A 120 0.19 -9.47 -11.94
C PHE A 120 1.14 -8.42 -11.34
N CYS A 121 2.22 -8.86 -10.72
CA CYS A 121 3.15 -7.98 -10.03
C CYS A 121 3.82 -6.98 -10.99
N THR A 122 4.23 -7.42 -12.18
CA THR A 122 4.78 -6.53 -13.21
C THR A 122 3.76 -5.48 -13.66
N ARG A 123 2.47 -5.83 -13.76
CA ARG A 123 1.43 -4.86 -14.14
C ARG A 123 1.17 -3.85 -13.03
N ILE A 124 1.13 -4.27 -11.75
CA ILE A 124 1.01 -3.36 -10.59
C ILE A 124 2.18 -2.38 -10.57
N GLU A 125 3.41 -2.87 -10.75
CA GLU A 125 4.62 -2.04 -10.81
C GLU A 125 4.57 -1.03 -11.96
N ALA A 126 4.13 -1.45 -13.16
CA ALA A 126 3.95 -0.58 -14.32
C ALA A 126 2.87 0.50 -14.11
N ARG A 127 1.94 0.31 -13.19
CA ARG A 127 0.93 1.30 -12.77
C ARG A 127 1.43 2.22 -11.64
N GLY A 128 2.68 2.09 -11.21
CA GLY A 128 3.31 2.93 -10.21
C GLY A 128 3.05 2.49 -8.76
N TYR A 129 2.45 1.32 -8.53
CA TYR A 129 2.24 0.77 -7.20
C TYR A 129 3.32 -0.26 -6.84
N LYS A 130 3.52 -0.49 -5.55
CA LYS A 130 4.37 -1.59 -5.06
C LYS A 130 3.59 -2.91 -5.13
N PRO A 131 4.09 -3.93 -5.86
CA PRO A 131 3.47 -5.24 -5.88
C PRO A 131 3.87 -6.08 -4.67
N MET A 132 3.00 -7.03 -4.29
CA MET A 132 3.26 -8.00 -3.24
C MET A 132 2.58 -9.33 -3.56
N LEU A 133 3.18 -10.43 -3.14
CA LEU A 133 2.60 -11.76 -3.22
C LEU A 133 2.15 -12.21 -1.82
N TYR A 134 0.85 -12.40 -1.60
CA TYR A 134 0.34 -13.10 -0.43
C TYR A 134 0.10 -14.56 -0.75
N SER A 135 0.60 -15.44 0.11
CA SER A 135 0.26 -16.87 0.09
C SER A 135 0.65 -17.56 1.39
N SER A 136 0.14 -18.79 1.60
CA SER A 136 0.50 -19.58 2.75
C SER A 136 1.95 -20.10 2.69
N LYS A 137 2.53 -20.39 3.86
CA LYS A 137 3.86 -21.01 3.95
C LYS A 137 4.01 -22.21 3.03
N TYR A 138 3.00 -23.09 2.97
CA TYR A 138 3.05 -24.29 2.11
C TYR A 138 3.17 -23.92 0.62
N TRP A 139 2.35 -22.98 0.15
CA TRP A 139 2.39 -22.52 -1.23
C TRP A 139 3.73 -21.88 -1.58
N LEU A 140 4.22 -21.00 -0.74
CA LEU A 140 5.50 -20.31 -0.93
C LEU A 140 6.69 -21.29 -0.96
N SER A 141 6.66 -22.33 -0.10
CA SER A 141 7.78 -23.28 -0.02
C SER A 141 7.75 -24.34 -1.12
N ALA A 142 6.56 -24.85 -1.49
CA ALA A 142 6.44 -26.04 -2.33
C ALA A 142 5.85 -25.76 -3.72
N LEU A 143 4.89 -24.84 -3.82
CA LEU A 143 4.05 -24.71 -5.01
C LEU A 143 4.41 -23.55 -5.92
N ILE A 144 5.00 -22.49 -5.39
CA ILE A 144 5.43 -21.31 -6.14
C ILE A 144 6.93 -21.42 -6.46
N PRO A 145 7.39 -21.04 -7.68
CA PRO A 145 8.81 -21.02 -8.00
C PRO A 145 9.61 -20.11 -7.08
N SER A 146 10.79 -20.56 -6.65
CA SER A 146 11.64 -19.76 -5.75
C SER A 146 12.18 -18.47 -6.40
N GLU A 147 12.33 -18.45 -7.71
CA GLU A 147 12.67 -17.24 -8.48
C GLU A 147 11.58 -16.19 -8.37
N THR A 148 10.30 -16.57 -8.41
CA THR A 148 9.15 -15.66 -8.21
C THR A 148 9.12 -15.10 -6.80
N THR A 149 9.28 -15.94 -5.76
CA THR A 149 9.26 -15.49 -4.36
C THR A 149 10.48 -14.64 -3.96
N ARG A 150 11.59 -14.73 -4.71
CA ARG A 150 12.76 -13.84 -4.53
C ARG A 150 12.64 -12.52 -5.27
N ARG A 151 11.81 -12.48 -6.29
CA ARG A 151 11.62 -11.28 -7.12
C ARG A 151 10.69 -10.25 -6.48
N TRP A 152 9.66 -10.71 -5.79
CA TRP A 152 8.59 -9.88 -5.26
C TRP A 152 8.57 -9.89 -3.74
N ASP A 153 8.12 -8.79 -3.14
CA ASP A 153 7.82 -8.77 -1.72
C ASP A 153 6.78 -9.83 -1.37
N VAL A 154 6.99 -10.52 -0.26
CA VAL A 154 6.12 -11.61 0.18
C VAL A 154 5.37 -11.22 1.45
N TRP A 155 4.07 -11.42 1.45
CA TRP A 155 3.20 -11.44 2.62
C TRP A 155 2.90 -12.89 2.97
N LEU A 156 3.59 -13.38 3.98
CA LEU A 156 3.53 -14.76 4.45
C LEU A 156 2.27 -15.00 5.28
N ALA A 157 1.41 -15.95 4.90
CA ALA A 157 0.37 -16.47 5.78
C ALA A 157 0.88 -17.71 6.53
N GLN A 158 1.02 -17.55 7.84
CA GLN A 158 1.39 -18.65 8.72
C GLN A 158 0.89 -18.39 10.14
N TYR A 159 -0.16 -19.05 10.56
CA TYR A 159 -0.72 -18.92 11.91
C TYR A 159 0.15 -19.65 12.91
N ALA A 160 1.03 -18.91 13.57
CA ALA A 160 2.04 -19.45 14.48
C ALA A 160 2.53 -18.38 15.47
N PRO A 161 3.16 -18.75 16.60
CA PRO A 161 3.81 -17.79 17.51
C PRO A 161 4.99 -17.05 16.86
N ARG A 162 5.65 -17.69 15.88
CA ARG A 162 6.77 -17.14 15.10
C ARG A 162 6.79 -17.73 13.70
N PRO A 163 7.24 -16.99 12.68
CA PRO A 163 7.35 -17.52 11.33
C PRO A 163 8.46 -18.58 11.25
N THR A 164 8.19 -19.65 10.49
CA THR A 164 9.16 -20.74 10.22
C THR A 164 9.39 -20.94 8.72
N TYR A 165 8.92 -20.02 7.88
CA TYR A 165 9.25 -19.96 6.47
C TYR A 165 10.72 -19.55 6.31
N SER A 166 11.45 -20.27 5.46
CA SER A 166 12.89 -20.06 5.25
C SER A 166 13.23 -19.03 4.18
N GLY A 167 12.24 -18.62 3.37
CA GLY A 167 12.41 -17.58 2.36
C GLY A 167 12.28 -16.19 2.95
N ASP A 168 12.52 -15.18 2.11
CA ASP A 168 12.32 -13.78 2.48
C ASP A 168 10.84 -13.40 2.46
N PHE A 169 10.45 -12.54 3.38
CA PHE A 169 9.11 -11.95 3.46
C PHE A 169 9.21 -10.59 4.18
N THR A 170 8.34 -9.67 3.80
CA THR A 170 8.27 -8.31 4.35
C THR A 170 7.05 -8.11 5.24
N MET A 171 6.04 -8.97 5.11
CA MET A 171 4.84 -8.95 5.92
C MET A 171 4.44 -10.38 6.33
N TRP A 172 3.81 -10.51 7.50
CA TRP A 172 3.38 -11.79 8.06
C TRP A 172 1.98 -11.70 8.66
N GLN A 173 1.04 -12.43 8.08
CA GLN A 173 -0.27 -12.70 8.67
C GLN A 173 -0.10 -13.81 9.70
N ARG A 174 -0.11 -13.44 10.99
CA ARG A 174 0.26 -14.33 12.10
C ARG A 174 -0.89 -15.15 12.67
N GLY A 175 -2.12 -14.78 12.36
CA GLY A 175 -3.33 -15.36 12.92
C GLY A 175 -4.44 -14.31 13.03
N THR A 176 -5.46 -14.61 13.82
CA THR A 176 -6.60 -13.71 14.01
C THR A 176 -6.65 -13.15 15.44
N GLY A 177 -7.22 -11.96 15.61
CA GLY A 177 -7.40 -11.28 16.88
C GLY A 177 -8.72 -10.54 17.00
N LYS A 178 -8.96 -9.96 18.18
CA LYS A 178 -10.00 -8.94 18.37
C LYS A 178 -9.35 -7.58 18.29
N VAL A 179 -9.95 -6.68 17.51
CA VAL A 179 -9.53 -5.29 17.37
C VAL A 179 -10.72 -4.40 17.71
N ASP A 180 -10.50 -3.39 18.53
CA ASP A 180 -11.57 -2.47 18.91
C ASP A 180 -12.05 -1.70 17.66
N GLY A 181 -13.35 -1.56 17.50
CA GLY A 181 -13.97 -0.99 16.30
C GLY A 181 -14.35 -2.02 15.23
N ILE A 182 -14.02 -3.32 15.41
CA ILE A 182 -14.39 -4.40 14.48
C ILE A 182 -15.22 -5.45 15.21
N ALA A 183 -16.36 -5.81 14.62
CA ALA A 183 -17.18 -6.91 15.15
C ALA A 183 -16.51 -8.26 14.83
N GLY A 184 -16.34 -9.12 15.86
CA GLY A 184 -15.75 -10.45 15.67
C GLY A 184 -14.22 -10.47 15.65
N ARG A 185 -13.65 -11.39 14.87
CA ARG A 185 -12.20 -11.55 14.71
C ARG A 185 -11.75 -11.02 13.36
N VAL A 186 -10.53 -10.54 13.31
CA VAL A 186 -9.88 -10.02 12.10
C VAL A 186 -8.47 -10.57 12.04
N ASP A 187 -7.92 -10.69 10.84
CA ASP A 187 -6.55 -11.12 10.63
C ASP A 187 -5.57 -10.05 11.12
N ILE A 188 -4.49 -10.52 11.77
CA ILE A 188 -3.46 -9.67 12.37
C ILE A 188 -2.16 -9.84 11.60
N ASP A 189 -1.60 -8.71 11.17
CA ASP A 189 -0.42 -8.64 10.36
C ASP A 189 0.73 -7.94 11.07
N ILE A 190 1.94 -8.41 10.78
CA ILE A 190 3.18 -7.78 11.21
C ILE A 190 3.96 -7.37 9.96
N CYS A 191 4.33 -6.11 9.88
CA CYS A 191 5.15 -5.58 8.81
C CYS A 191 6.59 -5.35 9.30
N TYR A 192 7.55 -5.80 8.48
CA TYR A 192 8.99 -5.73 8.73
C TYR A 192 9.71 -4.75 7.81
N ARG A 193 8.98 -4.13 6.87
CA ARG A 193 9.49 -3.12 5.93
C ARG A 193 8.76 -1.81 6.13
N ASP A 194 9.46 -0.69 6.06
CA ASP A 194 8.85 0.63 6.16
C ASP A 194 8.35 1.10 4.79
N TYR A 195 7.11 0.72 4.47
CA TYR A 195 6.49 1.13 3.22
C TYR A 195 6.09 2.60 3.22
N VAL A 196 5.82 3.18 4.38
CA VAL A 196 5.37 4.58 4.51
C VAL A 196 6.52 5.54 4.17
N ASP A 197 7.73 5.27 4.67
CA ASP A 197 8.91 6.08 4.35
C ASP A 197 9.40 5.87 2.90
N GLU A 198 9.09 4.70 2.31
CA GLU A 198 9.45 4.38 0.93
C GLU A 198 8.39 4.83 -0.10
N SER A 199 7.27 5.39 0.33
CA SER A 199 6.23 5.87 -0.61
C SER A 199 6.76 7.07 -1.40
N PRO A 200 6.82 6.97 -2.75
CA PRO A 200 7.34 8.06 -3.58
C PRO A 200 6.49 9.33 -3.52
N ASP A 201 5.24 9.21 -3.07
CA ASP A 201 4.28 10.31 -3.02
C ASP A 201 4.31 11.07 -1.69
N ARG A 202 5.03 10.54 -0.67
CA ARG A 202 5.17 11.23 0.60
C ARG A 202 6.39 12.15 0.60
N ILE A 203 6.25 13.28 -0.07
CA ILE A 203 7.25 14.33 -0.01
C ILE A 203 6.92 15.24 1.17
N VAL A 204 7.72 15.18 2.23
CA VAL A 204 7.62 16.11 3.35
C VAL A 204 8.42 17.36 3.02
N PHE A 205 7.74 18.47 2.79
CA PHE A 205 8.39 19.77 2.62
C PHE A 205 8.61 20.42 4.00
N ALA A 206 9.87 20.58 4.38
CA ALA A 206 10.22 21.21 5.65
C ALA A 206 11.39 22.18 5.48
N LEU A 207 11.41 23.25 6.29
CA LEU A 207 12.60 24.10 6.44
C LEU A 207 13.63 23.33 7.26
N THR A 208 14.72 22.92 6.64
CA THR A 208 15.79 22.11 7.25
C THR A 208 17.15 22.81 7.15
N SER A 209 18.11 22.35 7.93
CA SER A 209 19.51 22.74 7.79
C SER A 209 20.37 21.46 7.73
N PRO A 210 21.01 21.14 6.58
CA PRO A 210 21.02 21.92 5.33
C PRO A 210 19.64 21.98 4.66
N MET A 211 19.44 23.02 3.82
CA MET A 211 18.16 23.28 3.13
C MET A 211 17.75 22.13 2.24
N MET A 212 16.47 21.72 2.33
CA MET A 212 15.89 20.71 1.42
C MET A 212 16.00 21.16 -0.05
N GLN A 213 16.45 20.26 -0.94
CA GLN A 213 16.65 20.57 -2.37
C GLN A 213 16.38 19.35 -3.25
N GLY A 214 16.25 19.62 -4.57
CA GLY A 214 16.13 18.63 -5.60
C GLY A 214 14.84 18.74 -6.42
N LYS A 215 14.61 17.75 -7.28
CA LYS A 215 13.48 17.71 -8.22
C LYS A 215 12.10 17.90 -7.56
N PRO A 216 11.79 17.31 -6.39
CA PRO A 216 10.50 17.54 -5.72
C PRO A 216 10.27 19.02 -5.37
N VAL A 217 11.32 19.71 -4.92
CA VAL A 217 11.23 21.13 -4.60
C VAL A 217 11.02 21.98 -5.86
N SER A 218 11.72 21.68 -6.95
CA SER A 218 11.49 22.37 -8.24
C SER A 218 10.06 22.17 -8.73
N ALA A 219 9.51 20.95 -8.62
CA ALA A 219 8.14 20.66 -9.00
C ALA A 219 7.13 21.44 -8.17
N LEU A 220 7.31 21.52 -6.84
CA LEU A 220 6.50 22.32 -5.95
C LEU A 220 6.54 23.80 -6.33
N GLN A 221 7.74 24.36 -6.55
CA GLN A 221 7.90 25.77 -6.95
C GLN A 221 7.19 26.10 -8.28
N ALA A 222 7.31 25.19 -9.27
CA ALA A 222 6.63 25.35 -10.54
C ALA A 222 5.09 25.28 -10.40
N MET A 223 4.59 24.34 -9.59
CA MET A 223 3.17 24.20 -9.29
C MET A 223 2.62 25.47 -8.58
N LEU A 224 3.30 25.95 -7.56
CA LEU A 224 2.89 27.15 -6.82
C LEU A 224 2.83 28.38 -7.74
N ASN A 225 3.85 28.55 -8.61
CA ASN A 225 3.85 29.62 -9.61
C ASN A 225 2.71 29.49 -10.62
N ALA A 226 2.39 28.28 -11.07
CA ALA A 226 1.28 28.03 -12.00
C ALA A 226 -0.08 28.29 -11.36
N ALA A 227 -0.20 27.99 -10.06
CA ALA A 227 -1.41 28.25 -9.27
C ALA A 227 -1.52 29.71 -8.76
N GLY A 228 -0.56 30.59 -9.09
CA GLY A 228 -0.58 32.00 -8.75
C GLY A 228 -0.09 32.33 -7.32
N TYR A 229 0.48 31.35 -6.60
CA TYR A 229 1.07 31.57 -5.29
C TYR A 229 2.46 32.15 -5.42
N THR A 230 2.72 33.24 -4.71
CA THR A 230 3.98 33.99 -4.78
C THR A 230 4.69 33.96 -3.43
N ALA A 231 5.96 34.33 -3.42
CA ALA A 231 6.64 34.61 -2.16
C ALA A 231 6.02 35.80 -1.40
N SER A 232 6.36 35.96 -0.14
CA SER A 232 5.87 37.05 0.74
C SER A 232 6.10 38.45 0.18
N ASP A 233 7.05 38.61 -0.75
CA ASP A 233 7.34 39.84 -1.49
C ASP A 233 6.51 40.01 -2.78
N ARG A 234 5.51 39.15 -3.00
CA ARG A 234 4.63 39.11 -4.17
C ARG A 234 5.35 38.81 -5.51
N GLN A 235 6.59 38.34 -5.46
CA GLN A 235 7.32 37.92 -6.65
C GLN A 235 7.17 36.42 -6.87
N ARG A 236 7.23 35.99 -8.14
CA ARG A 236 7.28 34.58 -8.50
C ARG A 236 8.44 33.87 -7.84
N LEU A 237 8.25 32.59 -7.53
CA LEU A 237 9.32 31.75 -6.99
C LEU A 237 10.34 31.43 -8.08
N ASN A 238 11.61 31.42 -7.73
CA ASN A 238 12.64 30.79 -8.56
C ASN A 238 12.44 29.29 -8.50
N VAL A 239 12.41 28.63 -9.67
CA VAL A 239 12.33 27.17 -9.77
C VAL A 239 13.75 26.62 -9.74
N ASP A 240 14.43 26.80 -8.61
CA ASP A 240 15.84 26.45 -8.38
C ASP A 240 16.01 25.13 -7.61
N GLY A 241 14.91 24.52 -7.22
CA GLY A 241 14.92 23.30 -6.44
C GLY A 241 15.42 23.45 -5.00
N LYS A 242 15.43 24.67 -4.44
CA LYS A 242 15.86 24.95 -3.06
C LYS A 242 14.67 25.45 -2.23
N LEU A 243 14.31 24.70 -1.18
CA LEU A 243 13.18 25.05 -0.30
C LEU A 243 13.60 26.07 0.75
N GLY A 244 13.78 27.31 0.34
CA GLY A 244 14.01 28.42 1.27
C GLY A 244 12.70 28.99 1.84
N LYS A 245 12.84 29.98 2.73
CA LYS A 245 11.69 30.64 3.41
C LYS A 245 10.64 31.15 2.42
N ARG A 246 11.06 31.66 1.25
CA ARG A 246 10.15 32.20 0.20
C ARG A 246 9.24 31.11 -0.36
N SER A 247 9.83 29.98 -0.81
CA SER A 247 9.08 28.85 -1.34
C SER A 247 8.20 28.19 -0.29
N PHE A 248 8.67 28.13 0.96
CA PHE A 248 7.93 27.57 2.07
C PHE A 248 6.72 28.44 2.45
N SER A 249 6.86 29.78 2.48
CA SER A 249 5.72 30.66 2.78
C SER A 249 4.61 30.57 1.70
N ALA A 250 4.98 30.52 0.42
CA ALA A 250 4.02 30.33 -0.67
C ALA A 250 3.30 28.98 -0.57
N PHE A 251 4.01 27.93 -0.14
CA PHE A 251 3.43 26.61 0.10
C PHE A 251 2.43 26.65 1.26
N VAL A 252 2.74 27.32 2.36
CA VAL A 252 1.82 27.49 3.50
C VAL A 252 0.56 28.25 3.09
N GLU A 253 0.69 29.31 2.27
CA GLU A 253 -0.47 30.03 1.72
C GLU A 253 -1.34 29.13 0.85
N PHE A 254 -0.73 28.32 -0.02
CA PHE A 254 -1.46 27.32 -0.80
C PHE A 254 -2.24 26.34 0.09
N LEU A 255 -1.61 25.77 1.12
CA LEU A 255 -2.26 24.85 2.05
C LEU A 255 -3.42 25.54 2.78
N ASN A 256 -3.24 26.78 3.25
CA ASN A 256 -4.29 27.54 3.94
C ASN A 256 -5.48 27.85 3.05
N ALA A 257 -5.24 28.16 1.77
CA ALA A 257 -6.31 28.40 0.79
C ALA A 257 -7.11 27.14 0.44
N HIS A 258 -6.49 25.95 0.61
CA HIS A 258 -7.07 24.67 0.23
C HIS A 258 -7.42 23.78 1.43
N LYS A 259 -7.44 24.32 2.66
CA LYS A 259 -7.74 23.57 3.90
C LYS A 259 -8.96 22.65 3.80
N LYS A 260 -10.04 23.10 3.17
CA LYS A 260 -11.27 22.31 2.99
C LYS A 260 -11.11 21.05 2.11
N TYR A 261 -9.95 20.88 1.47
CA TYR A 261 -9.63 19.70 0.64
C TYR A 261 -8.51 18.84 1.25
N ILE A 262 -7.98 19.23 2.43
CA ILE A 262 -6.81 18.62 3.08
C ILE A 262 -7.21 17.98 4.43
N GLU A 263 -8.41 18.30 4.96
CA GLU A 263 -8.98 17.71 6.19
C GLU A 263 -9.75 16.42 5.92
#